data_28caa284dd2c943361498593b6d5c38c
#
_entry.id   28caa284dd2c943361498593b6d5c38c
#
_cell.length_a   1.000
_cell.length_b   1.000
_cell.length_c   1.000
_cell.angle_alpha   90.00
_cell.angle_beta   90.00
_cell.angle_gamma   90.00
#
_symmetry.space_group_name_H-M   'P 1'
#
loop_
_entity.id
_entity.type
_entity.pdbx_description
1 polymer ?
#
loop_
_entity_poly.entity_id
_entity_poly.type
_entity_poly.pdbx_seq_one_letter_code
_entity_poly.pdbx_strand_id
1 'polypeptide(L)'
;MEIPFPTLSVALPDSSLIDSKSLLEKSLRVAQFARALSIFRVEKVYVYHDASSTVRPDDAKLITLLLEYLDTPQYLRKLLYPKMKLLQFAGMLPPIQSPHHKKFLRASEIRGEESRAGVLLRDRGKWVVDVGLDRTVPFVGKTETTRKANFKLSVKQGQ
;
A
#
# COMPACT_ATOMS: atom_id res chain seq x y z
N MET A 1 -9.00 27.72 13.61
CA MET A 1 -8.23 26.77 14.43
C MET A 1 -8.74 25.37 14.06
N GLU A 2 -8.03 24.66 13.17
CA GLU A 2 -8.42 23.30 12.82
C GLU A 2 -8.11 22.39 14.01
N ILE A 3 -9.14 21.76 14.56
CA ILE A 3 -8.96 20.73 15.59
C ILE A 3 -8.36 19.52 14.86
N PRO A 4 -7.11 19.11 15.15
CA PRO A 4 -6.54 17.94 14.50
C PRO A 4 -7.40 16.72 14.86
N PHE A 5 -7.85 15.98 13.84
CA PHE A 5 -8.55 14.71 14.07
C PHE A 5 -7.65 13.79 14.91
N PRO A 6 -8.19 13.14 15.94
CA PRO A 6 -7.41 12.21 16.74
C PRO A 6 -6.90 11.06 15.86
N THR A 7 -5.63 10.72 16.01
CA THR A 7 -5.01 9.57 15.35
C THR A 7 -5.66 8.29 15.84
N LEU A 8 -6.35 7.58 14.95
CA LEU A 8 -6.98 6.31 15.27
C LEU A 8 -6.02 5.15 15.02
N SER A 9 -5.82 4.32 16.03
CA SER A 9 -5.04 3.09 15.95
C SER A 9 -5.90 1.88 16.28
N VAL A 10 -5.70 0.77 15.61
CA VAL A 10 -6.44 -0.48 15.83
C VAL A 10 -5.48 -1.62 16.09
N ALA A 11 -5.79 -2.46 17.06
CA ALA A 11 -5.11 -3.72 17.29
C ALA A 11 -5.96 -4.87 16.74
N LEU A 12 -5.36 -5.74 15.92
CA LEU A 12 -6.00 -6.92 15.34
C LEU A 12 -5.28 -8.18 15.84
N PRO A 13 -5.99 -9.11 16.49
CA PRO A 13 -5.41 -10.40 16.82
C PRO A 13 -5.27 -11.28 15.57
N ASP A 14 -4.25 -12.11 15.53
CA ASP A 14 -4.08 -13.11 14.47
C ASP A 14 -5.19 -14.19 14.52
N SER A 15 -5.81 -14.39 15.68
CA SER A 15 -6.99 -15.25 15.87
C SER A 15 -8.25 -14.77 15.13
N SER A 16 -8.26 -13.53 14.62
CA SER A 16 -9.38 -13.03 13.83
C SER A 16 -9.67 -13.83 12.54
N LEU A 17 -8.73 -14.67 12.11
CA LEU A 17 -8.87 -15.57 10.96
C LEU A 17 -9.16 -17.03 11.32
N ILE A 18 -9.34 -17.38 12.60
CA ILE A 18 -9.43 -18.75 13.07
C ILE A 18 -10.58 -19.55 12.44
N ASP A 19 -11.73 -18.91 12.22
CA ASP A 19 -12.91 -19.52 11.61
C ASP A 19 -12.82 -19.70 10.10
N SER A 20 -11.80 -19.10 9.46
CA SER A 20 -11.62 -19.17 8.02
C SER A 20 -10.79 -20.41 7.65
N LYS A 21 -11.39 -21.32 6.88
CA LYS A 21 -10.78 -22.63 6.56
C LYS A 21 -9.82 -22.56 5.38
N SER A 22 -10.09 -21.69 4.41
CA SER A 22 -9.31 -21.55 3.17
C SER A 22 -8.55 -20.24 3.12
N LEU A 23 -7.47 -20.20 2.33
CA LEU A 23 -6.73 -18.95 2.08
C LEU A 23 -7.60 -17.88 1.41
N LEU A 24 -8.55 -18.28 0.55
CA LEU A 24 -9.50 -17.36 -0.07
C LEU A 24 -10.40 -16.70 0.98
N GLU A 25 -11.01 -17.49 1.89
CA GLU A 25 -11.84 -16.95 2.97
C GLU A 25 -11.06 -16.01 3.88
N LYS A 26 -9.83 -16.39 4.26
CA LYS A 26 -8.93 -15.53 5.04
C LYS A 26 -8.64 -14.22 4.31
N SER A 27 -8.33 -14.28 3.02
CA SER A 27 -8.05 -13.11 2.21
C SER A 27 -9.26 -12.18 2.10
N LEU A 28 -10.47 -12.73 1.92
CA LEU A 28 -11.71 -11.95 1.88
C LEU A 28 -11.99 -11.26 3.23
N ARG A 29 -11.75 -11.96 4.36
CA ARG A 29 -11.91 -11.39 5.69
C ARG A 29 -10.94 -10.23 5.93
N VAL A 30 -9.66 -10.39 5.55
CA VAL A 30 -8.69 -9.30 5.64
C VAL A 30 -9.09 -8.11 4.75
N ALA A 31 -9.64 -8.36 3.56
CA ALA A 31 -10.14 -7.28 2.70
C ALA A 31 -11.30 -6.51 3.34
N GLN A 32 -12.17 -7.17 4.11
CA GLN A 32 -13.23 -6.51 4.89
C GLN A 32 -12.62 -5.62 5.98
N PHE A 33 -11.61 -6.10 6.71
CA PHE A 33 -10.88 -5.28 7.68
C PHE A 33 -10.25 -4.07 7.01
N ALA A 34 -9.52 -4.27 5.92
CA ALA A 34 -8.88 -3.20 5.18
C ALA A 34 -9.87 -2.12 4.72
N ARG A 35 -11.06 -2.53 4.28
CA ARG A 35 -12.14 -1.60 3.91
C ARG A 35 -12.63 -0.79 5.12
N ALA A 36 -12.89 -1.44 6.25
CA ALA A 36 -13.31 -0.77 7.48
C ALA A 36 -12.24 0.22 7.97
N LEU A 37 -10.97 -0.22 8.02
CA LEU A 37 -9.83 0.61 8.42
C LEU A 37 -9.71 1.86 7.53
N SER A 38 -9.93 1.72 6.22
CA SER A 38 -9.90 2.83 5.27
C SER A 38 -11.07 3.80 5.48
N ILE A 39 -12.30 3.30 5.72
CA ILE A 39 -13.49 4.14 5.96
C ILE A 39 -13.29 5.00 7.22
N PHE A 40 -12.78 4.40 8.29
CA PHE A 40 -12.54 5.07 9.55
C PHE A 40 -11.21 5.82 9.63
N ARG A 41 -10.44 5.89 8.52
CA ARG A 41 -9.15 6.58 8.43
C ARG A 41 -8.17 6.15 9.53
N VAL A 42 -8.10 4.84 9.78
CA VAL A 42 -7.16 4.27 10.74
C VAL A 42 -5.73 4.50 10.23
N GLU A 43 -4.88 5.11 11.05
CA GLU A 43 -3.51 5.43 10.68
C GLU A 43 -2.53 4.31 11.01
N LYS A 44 -2.79 3.56 12.08
CA LYS A 44 -1.91 2.49 12.53
C LYS A 44 -2.69 1.23 12.85
N VAL A 45 -2.18 0.11 12.38
CA VAL A 45 -2.72 -1.22 12.70
C VAL A 45 -1.62 -2.04 13.36
N TYR A 46 -1.91 -2.56 14.55
CA TYR A 46 -1.03 -3.46 15.29
C TYR A 46 -1.57 -4.87 15.17
N VAL A 47 -0.87 -5.75 14.49
CA VAL A 47 -1.21 -7.18 14.46
C VAL A 47 -0.46 -7.86 15.60
N TYR A 48 -1.20 -8.53 16.49
CA TYR A 48 -0.61 -9.20 17.64
C TYR A 48 -1.01 -10.68 17.71
N HIS A 49 -0.18 -11.45 18.39
CA HIS A 49 -0.44 -12.86 18.62
C HIS A 49 -1.39 -13.04 19.80
N ASP A 50 -2.49 -13.77 19.57
CA ASP A 50 -3.43 -14.15 20.60
C ASP A 50 -3.05 -15.52 21.18
N ALA A 51 -2.38 -15.49 22.32
CA ALA A 51 -1.88 -16.71 22.99
C ALA A 51 -2.99 -17.67 23.47
N SER A 52 -4.24 -17.22 23.53
CA SER A 52 -5.40 -18.02 23.96
C SER A 52 -5.94 -18.93 22.84
N SER A 53 -5.47 -18.78 21.62
CA SER A 53 -6.01 -19.48 20.44
C SER A 53 -4.98 -20.40 19.79
N THR A 54 -5.47 -21.48 19.17
CA THR A 54 -4.68 -22.40 18.33
C THR A 54 -4.48 -21.79 16.93
N VAL A 55 -3.82 -20.63 16.88
CA VAL A 55 -3.61 -19.88 15.64
C VAL A 55 -2.50 -20.48 14.81
N ARG A 56 -2.67 -20.45 13.49
CA ARG A 56 -1.59 -20.85 12.57
C ARG A 56 -0.55 -19.72 12.52
N PRO A 57 0.75 -20.05 12.61
CA PRO A 57 1.83 -19.03 12.63
C PRO A 57 1.82 -18.05 11.44
N ASP A 58 1.23 -18.47 10.32
CA ASP A 58 1.17 -17.66 9.09
C ASP A 58 0.02 -16.63 9.06
N ASP A 59 -0.94 -16.68 10.01
CA ASP A 59 -2.12 -15.83 9.95
C ASP A 59 -1.78 -14.34 10.23
N ALA A 60 -0.94 -14.07 11.22
CA ALA A 60 -0.44 -12.70 11.46
C ALA A 60 0.31 -12.14 10.25
N LYS A 61 1.16 -12.97 9.62
CA LYS A 61 1.90 -12.61 8.42
C LYS A 61 0.97 -12.35 7.23
N LEU A 62 -0.08 -13.17 7.08
CA LEU A 62 -1.08 -12.98 6.02
C LEU A 62 -1.85 -11.69 6.21
N ILE A 63 -2.30 -11.37 7.44
CA ILE A 63 -3.00 -10.12 7.75
C ILE A 63 -2.11 -8.93 7.39
N THR A 64 -0.90 -8.88 7.91
CA THR A 64 0.04 -7.77 7.65
C THR A 64 0.30 -7.59 6.15
N LEU A 65 0.67 -8.67 5.47
CA LEU A 65 0.98 -8.64 4.04
C LEU A 65 -0.19 -8.17 3.18
N LEU A 66 -1.41 -8.67 3.45
CA LEU A 66 -2.59 -8.29 2.68
C LEU A 66 -3.03 -6.84 2.97
N LEU A 67 -2.95 -6.38 4.23
CA LEU A 67 -3.25 -4.99 4.57
C LEU A 67 -2.28 -4.04 3.85
N GLU A 68 -0.98 -4.31 3.89
CA GLU A 68 0.04 -3.53 3.17
C GLU A 68 -0.19 -3.55 1.65
N TYR A 69 -0.50 -4.72 1.09
CA TYR A 69 -0.80 -4.87 -0.34
C TYR A 69 -2.02 -4.04 -0.75
N LEU A 70 -3.10 -4.11 0.03
CA LEU A 70 -4.35 -3.39 -0.26
C LEU A 70 -4.20 -1.88 -0.07
N ASP A 71 -3.38 -1.43 0.88
CA ASP A 71 -3.04 -0.02 1.10
C ASP A 71 -2.06 0.53 0.06
N THR A 72 -1.41 -0.33 -0.70
CA THR A 72 -0.49 0.10 -1.75
C THR A 72 -1.25 0.48 -3.02
N PRO A 73 -0.98 1.67 -3.63
CA PRO A 73 -1.55 2.07 -4.91
C PRO A 73 -1.36 1.01 -5.98
N GLN A 74 -2.37 0.81 -6.82
CA GLN A 74 -2.45 -0.31 -7.77
C GLN A 74 -1.24 -0.38 -8.73
N TYR A 75 -0.74 0.78 -9.18
CA TYR A 75 0.39 0.87 -10.09
C TYR A 75 1.72 0.44 -9.47
N LEU A 76 1.85 0.45 -8.13
CA LEU A 76 3.06 0.01 -7.43
C LEU A 76 3.03 -1.46 -7.01
N ARG A 77 1.84 -2.09 -6.98
CA ARG A 77 1.69 -3.47 -6.46
C ARG A 77 2.56 -4.48 -7.19
N LYS A 78 2.59 -4.41 -8.52
CA LYS A 78 3.39 -5.32 -9.36
C LYS A 78 4.88 -5.17 -9.11
N LEU A 79 5.33 -3.96 -8.79
CA LEU A 79 6.72 -3.63 -8.53
C LEU A 79 7.18 -4.06 -7.14
N LEU A 80 6.32 -3.85 -6.12
CA LEU A 80 6.65 -4.07 -4.72
C LEU A 80 6.38 -5.50 -4.24
N TYR A 81 5.42 -6.17 -4.86
CA TYR A 81 4.98 -7.51 -4.43
C TYR A 81 5.21 -8.53 -5.53
N PRO A 82 6.24 -9.39 -5.40
CA PRO A 82 6.45 -10.50 -6.31
C PRO A 82 5.29 -11.50 -6.21
N LYS A 83 5.18 -12.39 -7.19
CA LYS A 83 4.20 -13.48 -7.13
C LYS A 83 4.53 -14.40 -5.95
N MET A 84 3.62 -14.49 -4.98
CA MET A 84 3.76 -15.36 -3.81
C MET A 84 2.43 -16.03 -3.46
N LYS A 85 2.53 -17.21 -2.84
CA LYS A 85 1.36 -18.04 -2.50
C LYS A 85 0.33 -17.30 -1.64
N LEU A 86 0.78 -16.50 -0.69
CA LEU A 86 -0.10 -15.76 0.22
C LEU A 86 -0.94 -14.68 -0.50
N LEU A 87 -0.48 -14.18 -1.65
CA LEU A 87 -1.18 -13.17 -2.46
C LEU A 87 -1.91 -13.75 -3.67
N GLN A 88 -2.05 -15.10 -3.79
CA GLN A 88 -2.65 -15.71 -4.98
C GLN A 88 -4.09 -15.25 -5.25
N PHE A 89 -4.84 -14.88 -4.21
CA PHE A 89 -6.22 -14.38 -4.32
C PHE A 89 -6.32 -12.85 -4.24
N ALA A 90 -5.19 -12.13 -4.10
CA ALA A 90 -5.19 -10.69 -3.92
C ALA A 90 -5.83 -9.92 -5.09
N GLY A 91 -5.75 -10.45 -6.32
CA GLY A 91 -6.40 -9.87 -7.50
C GLY A 91 -7.93 -10.00 -7.53
N MET A 92 -8.51 -10.87 -6.71
CA MET A 92 -9.96 -11.09 -6.60
C MET A 92 -10.59 -10.22 -5.49
N LEU A 93 -9.76 -9.58 -4.67
CA LEU A 93 -10.24 -8.79 -3.53
C LEU A 93 -10.82 -7.46 -4.02
N PRO A 94 -11.90 -6.97 -3.37
CA PRO A 94 -12.47 -5.68 -3.72
C PRO A 94 -11.42 -4.56 -3.54
N PRO A 95 -11.32 -3.62 -4.49
CA PRO A 95 -10.35 -2.54 -4.40
C PRO A 95 -10.71 -1.60 -3.24
N ILE A 96 -9.68 -1.12 -2.54
CA ILE A 96 -9.82 -0.04 -1.58
C ILE A 96 -9.61 1.27 -2.33
N GLN A 97 -10.54 2.19 -2.18
CA GLN A 97 -10.42 3.55 -2.70
C GLN A 97 -10.11 4.49 -1.53
N SER A 98 -8.84 4.84 -1.38
CA SER A 98 -8.40 5.84 -0.41
C SER A 98 -7.81 7.07 -1.14
N PRO A 99 -7.78 8.24 -0.52
CA PRO A 99 -7.29 9.47 -1.16
C PRO A 99 -5.87 9.38 -1.73
N HIS A 100 -5.03 8.50 -1.17
CA HIS A 100 -3.67 8.27 -1.65
C HIS A 100 -3.58 7.24 -2.79
N HIS A 101 -4.68 6.52 -3.12
CA HIS A 101 -4.76 5.61 -4.26
C HIS A 101 -5.02 6.36 -5.56
N LYS A 102 -4.05 7.16 -5.96
CA LYS A 102 -4.15 7.89 -7.23
C LYS A 102 -4.14 6.93 -8.42
N LYS A 103 -4.86 7.33 -9.47
CA LYS A 103 -4.92 6.56 -10.73
C LYS A 103 -3.61 6.69 -11.49
N PHE A 104 -3.34 5.71 -12.37
CA PHE A 104 -2.33 5.85 -13.40
C PHE A 104 -2.68 7.04 -14.31
N LEU A 105 -1.69 7.87 -14.63
CA LEU A 105 -1.83 9.05 -15.48
C LEU A 105 -0.71 9.10 -16.52
N ARG A 106 -0.92 9.86 -17.58
CA ARG A 106 0.17 10.26 -18.46
C ARG A 106 0.92 11.43 -17.86
N ALA A 107 2.23 11.51 -18.08
CA ALA A 107 3.03 12.62 -17.58
C ALA A 107 2.54 13.99 -18.08
N SER A 108 1.93 14.02 -19.28
CA SER A 108 1.32 15.21 -19.88
C SER A 108 0.03 15.69 -19.18
N GLU A 109 -0.58 14.86 -18.34
CA GLU A 109 -1.81 15.18 -17.62
C GLU A 109 -1.55 15.82 -16.26
N ILE A 110 -0.30 15.82 -15.80
CA ILE A 110 0.08 16.48 -14.55
C ILE A 110 0.11 17.97 -14.75
N ARG A 111 -0.67 18.70 -13.95
CA ARG A 111 -0.72 20.15 -13.94
C ARG A 111 -0.25 20.67 -12.59
N GLY A 112 0.83 21.45 -12.59
CA GLY A 112 1.37 22.06 -11.38
C GLY A 112 2.14 21.08 -10.49
N GLU A 113 1.99 21.24 -9.18
CA GLU A 113 2.62 20.40 -8.17
C GLU A 113 1.67 19.31 -7.67
N GLU A 114 2.11 18.08 -7.67
CA GLU A 114 1.33 16.93 -7.18
C GLU A 114 2.20 16.01 -6.34
N SER A 115 1.67 15.56 -5.19
CA SER A 115 2.29 14.53 -4.37
C SER A 115 1.73 13.15 -4.72
N ARG A 116 2.62 12.19 -4.98
CA ARG A 116 2.25 10.81 -5.31
C ARG A 116 3.15 9.82 -4.58
N ALA A 117 2.56 8.71 -4.15
CA ALA A 117 3.35 7.56 -3.70
C ALA A 117 4.16 7.01 -4.87
N GLY A 118 5.41 6.66 -4.62
CA GLY A 118 6.29 6.14 -5.64
C GLY A 118 7.35 5.21 -5.08
N VAL A 119 8.07 4.58 -5.98
CA VAL A 119 9.22 3.74 -5.65
C VAL A 119 10.44 4.27 -6.38
N LEU A 120 11.49 4.49 -5.62
CA LEU A 120 12.78 4.89 -6.15
C LEU A 120 13.52 3.66 -6.68
N LEU A 121 13.96 3.74 -7.92
CA LEU A 121 14.61 2.66 -8.65
C LEU A 121 15.93 3.14 -9.24
N ARG A 122 16.81 2.20 -9.54
CA ARG A 122 18.03 2.47 -10.29
C ARG A 122 17.86 1.94 -11.72
N ASP A 123 17.85 2.85 -12.69
CA ASP A 123 17.79 2.52 -14.10
C ASP A 123 19.03 3.06 -14.81
N ARG A 124 19.79 2.18 -15.49
CA ARG A 124 21.02 2.50 -16.23
C ARG A 124 22.00 3.39 -15.44
N GLY A 125 22.14 3.11 -14.14
CA GLY A 125 23.05 3.85 -13.25
C GLY A 125 22.50 5.16 -12.69
N LYS A 126 21.30 5.60 -13.10
CA LYS A 126 20.63 6.81 -12.60
C LYS A 126 19.48 6.46 -11.67
N TRP A 127 19.22 7.34 -10.71
CA TRP A 127 18.05 7.22 -9.87
C TRP A 127 16.81 7.77 -10.58
N VAL A 128 15.76 6.95 -10.64
CA VAL A 128 14.47 7.30 -11.22
C VAL A 128 13.36 6.90 -10.24
N VAL A 129 12.22 7.54 -10.36
CA VAL A 129 11.05 7.24 -9.53
C VAL A 129 9.92 6.74 -10.41
N ASP A 130 9.34 5.61 -10.04
CA ASP A 130 8.05 5.17 -10.58
C ASP A 130 6.94 5.69 -9.66
N VAL A 131 6.10 6.55 -10.17
CA VAL A 131 4.97 7.20 -9.47
C VAL A 131 3.63 6.92 -10.15
N GLY A 132 3.57 5.89 -10.99
CA GLY A 132 2.37 5.50 -11.74
C GLY A 132 2.06 6.43 -12.89
N LEU A 133 3.07 6.86 -13.60
CA LEU A 133 2.97 7.55 -14.88
C LEU A 133 3.35 6.61 -16.04
N ASP A 134 3.10 7.06 -17.26
CA ASP A 134 3.51 6.36 -18.48
C ASP A 134 5.03 6.22 -18.66
N ARG A 135 5.79 6.91 -17.83
CA ARG A 135 7.27 6.85 -17.78
C ARG A 135 7.78 7.10 -16.37
N THR A 136 8.97 6.58 -16.07
CA THR A 136 9.70 6.93 -14.85
C THR A 136 10.18 8.38 -14.89
N VAL A 137 10.27 9.00 -13.72
CA VAL A 137 10.68 10.41 -13.57
C VAL A 137 12.09 10.44 -12.99
N PRO A 138 13.02 11.28 -13.51
CA PRO A 138 14.33 11.44 -12.91
C PRO A 138 14.22 11.91 -11.46
N PHE A 139 14.98 11.29 -10.57
CA PHE A 139 15.03 11.71 -9.17
C PHE A 139 16.10 12.77 -8.97
N VAL A 140 15.69 13.90 -8.37
CA VAL A 140 16.60 14.97 -7.98
C VAL A 140 16.76 14.91 -6.46
N GLY A 141 17.83 14.31 -5.99
CA GLY A 141 18.13 14.16 -4.56
C GLY A 141 19.29 13.21 -4.32
N LYS A 142 19.69 13.07 -3.05
CA LYS A 142 20.72 12.11 -2.63
C LYS A 142 20.04 10.96 -1.88
N THR A 143 20.30 9.73 -2.31
CA THR A 143 19.84 8.52 -1.61
C THR A 143 20.71 7.33 -2.01
N GLU A 144 20.79 6.37 -1.11
CA GLU A 144 21.59 5.16 -1.32
C GLU A 144 20.72 3.90 -1.46
N THR A 145 19.41 4.00 -1.20
CA THR A 145 18.53 2.82 -1.08
C THR A 145 17.22 2.97 -1.85
N THR A 146 16.78 1.89 -2.49
CA THR A 146 15.44 1.76 -3.07
C THR A 146 14.39 1.80 -1.96
N ARG A 147 13.48 2.76 -2.00
CA ARG A 147 12.42 2.92 -0.99
C ARG A 147 11.09 3.33 -1.60
N LYS A 148 9.99 2.83 -1.00
CA LYS A 148 8.65 3.38 -1.18
C LYS A 148 8.57 4.70 -0.40
N ALA A 149 8.15 5.77 -1.04
CA ALA A 149 7.98 7.07 -0.41
C ALA A 149 6.95 7.92 -1.18
N ASN A 150 6.55 9.03 -0.57
CA ASN A 150 5.77 10.05 -1.27
C ASN A 150 6.73 11.02 -1.96
N PHE A 151 6.52 11.24 -3.25
CA PHE A 151 7.33 12.13 -4.08
C PHE A 151 6.49 13.33 -4.53
N LYS A 152 7.07 14.52 -4.41
CA LYS A 152 6.50 15.73 -4.95
C LYS A 152 6.93 15.86 -6.42
N LEU A 153 5.96 15.87 -7.32
CA LEU A 153 6.18 16.10 -8.73
C LEU A 153 6.01 17.59 -9.02
N SER A 154 6.92 18.15 -9.78
CA SER A 154 6.79 19.51 -10.31
C SER A 154 6.98 19.47 -11.82
N VAL A 155 6.08 20.09 -12.56
CA VAL A 155 6.24 20.28 -14.00
C VAL A 155 7.08 21.54 -14.22
N LYS A 156 8.29 21.39 -14.75
CA LYS A 156 9.03 22.54 -15.28
C LYS A 156 8.30 22.96 -16.54
N GLN A 157 7.68 24.15 -16.54
CA GLN A 157 7.24 24.78 -17.76
C GLN A 157 8.49 25.03 -18.60
N GLY A 158 8.57 24.34 -19.75
CA GLY A 158 9.61 24.63 -20.74
C GLY A 158 9.44 26.07 -21.23
N GLN A 159 10.53 26.82 -21.16
CA GLN A 159 10.66 28.07 -21.91
C GLN A 159 10.68 27.76 -23.40
#